data_d3005ca98ed18f7431f7c790e3070537
#
_entry.id   d3005ca98ed18f7431f7c790e3070537
#
_cell.length_a   1.000
_cell.length_b   1.000
_cell.length_c   1.000
_cell.angle_alpha   90.00
_cell.angle_beta   90.00
_cell.angle_gamma   90.00
#
_symmetry.space_group_name_H-M   'P 1'
#
loop_
_entity.id
_entity.type
_entity.pdbx_description
1 polymer ?
#
loop_
_entity_poly.entity_id
_entity_poly.type
_entity_poly.pdbx_seq_one_letter_code
_entity_poly.pdbx_strand_id
1 'polypeptide(L)'
;MGIIKKFRITTFKKEIPKISLKRISLSFNKRQILEDISFTVREGEICGLLGPNGVGKSTIFNIMIGLIAPDFGDIYIDQKKVTDIPIYKRSLDYGVSIVPQTGGLFSDLSCLQNLTAIGEIVIKNKNERIYKIENMISKFELEAVKNIKAKYLSGGQKKRVAIAMSLLSDPRILLMDEPFQGLDILSTRQLQQTIVNLQTEDSSRACLISDHAARDLLAISDRAIILANKKIISQGTPSELLKDENARSVYFGKDFKVN
;
A
#
# COMPACT_ATOMS: atom_id res chain seq x y z
N MET A 1 20.19 10.37 -4.28
CA MET A 1 19.66 9.80 -3.03
C MET A 1 19.38 10.80 -1.92
N GLY A 2 19.81 12.04 -2.01
CA GLY A 2 19.71 13.03 -0.94
C GLY A 2 18.40 13.82 -0.84
N ILE A 3 17.50 13.76 -1.81
CA ILE A 3 16.43 14.76 -1.94
C ILE A 3 15.11 14.29 -1.28
N ILE A 4 14.72 13.04 -1.41
CA ILE A 4 13.42 12.57 -0.89
C ILE A 4 13.40 12.44 0.64
N LYS A 5 14.50 12.02 1.27
CA LYS A 5 14.60 11.94 2.74
C LYS A 5 14.77 13.27 3.48
N LYS A 6 15.16 14.35 2.81
CA LYS A 6 15.46 15.65 3.45
C LYS A 6 14.22 16.41 3.95
N PHE A 7 13.02 16.02 3.52
CA PHE A 7 11.78 16.69 3.88
C PHE A 7 10.94 15.98 4.95
N ARG A 8 11.37 14.78 5.40
CA ARG A 8 10.65 14.07 6.44
C ARG A 8 11.43 14.17 7.76
N ILE A 9 11.15 15.20 8.55
CA ILE A 9 11.47 15.19 9.99
C ILE A 9 10.50 14.17 10.59
N THR A 10 10.93 12.93 10.67
CA THR A 10 10.15 11.86 11.32
C THR A 10 10.18 12.08 12.82
N THR A 11 9.38 13.01 13.31
CA THR A 11 8.92 12.96 14.69
C THR A 11 7.94 11.79 14.74
N PHE A 12 8.42 10.61 15.12
CA PHE A 12 7.55 9.47 15.44
C PHE A 12 6.56 9.89 16.52
N LYS A 13 5.41 10.39 16.11
CA LYS A 13 4.28 10.58 16.97
C LYS A 13 3.72 9.19 17.27
N LYS A 14 4.03 8.68 18.46
CA LYS A 14 3.47 7.50 19.11
C LYS A 14 3.55 6.20 18.29
N GLU A 15 4.11 5.18 18.91
CA GLU A 15 4.08 3.77 18.47
C GLU A 15 2.66 3.16 18.55
N ILE A 16 1.65 3.87 18.06
CA ILE A 16 0.26 3.39 18.08
C ILE A 16 0.06 2.48 16.87
N PRO A 17 -0.20 1.19 17.10
CA PRO A 17 -0.55 0.28 16.02
C PRO A 17 -1.86 0.73 15.36
N LYS A 18 -1.84 0.98 14.05
CA LYS A 18 -3.03 1.29 13.28
C LYS A 18 -3.71 0.01 12.80
N ILE A 19 -2.91 -0.91 12.26
CA ILE A 19 -3.35 -2.27 11.93
C ILE A 19 -2.31 -3.28 12.39
N SER A 20 -2.76 -4.39 12.96
CA SER A 20 -1.91 -5.46 13.48
C SER A 20 -2.41 -6.82 13.02
N LEU A 21 -1.48 -7.67 12.59
CA LEU A 21 -1.68 -9.08 12.35
C LEU A 21 -1.00 -9.84 13.49
N LYS A 22 -1.69 -10.83 14.06
CA LYS A 22 -1.16 -11.66 15.16
C LYS A 22 -1.31 -13.14 14.80
N ARG A 23 -0.17 -13.80 14.61
CA ARG A 23 -0.03 -15.24 14.33
C ARG A 23 -0.91 -15.72 13.15
N ILE A 24 -0.98 -14.94 12.09
CA ILE A 24 -1.76 -15.29 10.90
C ILE A 24 -1.12 -16.48 10.20
N SER A 25 -1.90 -17.52 10.02
CA SER A 25 -1.55 -18.69 9.19
C SER A 25 -2.66 -18.96 8.20
N LEU A 26 -2.28 -19.38 6.98
CA LEU A 26 -3.23 -19.70 5.92
C LEU A 26 -2.67 -20.80 5.03
N SER A 27 -3.56 -21.74 4.65
CA SER A 27 -3.28 -22.82 3.69
C SER A 27 -4.33 -22.85 2.60
N PHE A 28 -3.95 -23.15 1.37
CA PHE A 28 -4.86 -23.49 0.27
C PHE A 28 -4.62 -24.94 -0.17
N ASN A 29 -5.66 -25.75 -0.21
CA ASN A 29 -5.58 -27.15 -0.63
C ASN A 29 -4.44 -27.93 0.06
N LYS A 30 -4.33 -27.82 1.38
CA LYS A 30 -3.27 -28.40 2.23
C LYS A 30 -1.86 -27.83 1.98
N ARG A 31 -1.70 -26.88 1.07
CA ARG A 31 -0.44 -26.18 0.86
C ARG A 31 -0.41 -24.92 1.71
N GLN A 32 0.47 -24.89 2.68
CA GLN A 32 0.67 -23.70 3.51
C GLN A 32 1.24 -22.53 2.68
N ILE A 33 0.61 -21.36 2.82
CA ILE A 33 1.01 -20.12 2.14
C ILE A 33 1.65 -19.15 3.13
N LEU A 34 1.06 -19.02 4.33
CA LEU A 34 1.55 -18.15 5.40
C LEU A 34 1.63 -18.96 6.70
N GLU A 35 2.69 -18.73 7.48
CA GLU A 35 2.96 -19.43 8.72
C GLU A 35 3.36 -18.44 9.81
N ASP A 36 2.51 -18.27 10.82
CA ASP A 36 2.75 -17.47 12.02
C ASP A 36 3.18 -16.02 11.73
N ILE A 37 2.48 -15.36 10.79
CA ILE A 37 2.76 -13.99 10.40
C ILE A 37 2.26 -13.02 11.47
N SER A 38 3.19 -12.25 12.05
CA SER A 38 2.87 -11.25 13.07
C SER A 38 3.62 -9.94 12.79
N PHE A 39 2.89 -8.87 12.55
CA PHE A 39 3.45 -7.52 12.41
C PHE A 39 2.40 -6.43 12.65
N THR A 40 2.86 -5.20 12.73
CA THR A 40 2.01 -4.01 12.86
C THR A 40 2.43 -2.96 11.84
N VAL A 41 1.46 -2.18 11.35
CA VAL A 41 1.70 -0.90 10.67
C VAL A 41 1.20 0.20 11.59
N ARG A 42 2.03 1.21 11.81
CA ARG A 42 1.77 2.28 12.76
C ARG A 42 1.07 3.46 12.10
N GLU A 43 0.44 4.27 12.89
CA GLU A 43 -0.08 5.56 12.45
C GLU A 43 1.06 6.45 11.93
N GLY A 44 0.86 7.07 10.78
CA GLY A 44 1.87 7.91 10.15
C GLY A 44 3.02 7.18 9.47
N GLU A 45 3.01 5.84 9.42
CA GLU A 45 4.11 5.03 8.87
C GLU A 45 3.88 4.70 7.39
N ILE A 46 4.96 4.77 6.59
CA ILE A 46 5.07 4.02 5.34
C ILE A 46 5.85 2.75 5.66
N CYS A 47 5.16 1.61 5.72
CA CYS A 47 5.74 0.30 5.93
C CYS A 47 5.91 -0.43 4.59
N GLY A 48 7.10 -0.93 4.30
CA GLY A 48 7.35 -1.79 3.15
C GLY A 48 7.10 -3.26 3.46
N LEU A 49 6.51 -4.01 2.53
CA LEU A 49 6.41 -5.48 2.57
C LEU A 49 7.18 -6.06 1.41
N LEU A 50 8.39 -6.53 1.67
CA LEU A 50 9.32 -7.09 0.70
C LEU A 50 9.24 -8.62 0.66
N GLY A 51 9.56 -9.20 -0.47
CA GLY A 51 9.65 -10.65 -0.63
C GLY A 51 9.55 -11.06 -2.09
N PRO A 52 10.01 -12.26 -2.46
CA PRO A 52 9.93 -12.75 -3.83
C PRO A 52 8.48 -12.90 -4.32
N ASN A 53 8.32 -13.02 -5.64
CA ASN A 53 7.01 -13.23 -6.23
C ASN A 53 6.40 -14.57 -5.74
N GLY A 54 5.10 -14.58 -5.47
CA GLY A 54 4.39 -15.77 -5.01
C GLY A 54 4.61 -16.15 -3.54
N VAL A 55 5.34 -15.34 -2.74
CA VAL A 55 5.62 -15.64 -1.33
C VAL A 55 4.42 -15.41 -0.39
N GLY A 56 3.37 -14.72 -0.86
CA GLY A 56 2.16 -14.46 -0.07
C GLY A 56 1.88 -12.98 0.24
N LYS A 57 2.59 -12.01 -0.37
CA LYS A 57 2.35 -10.56 -0.13
C LYS A 57 0.91 -10.15 -0.42
N SER A 58 0.40 -10.43 -1.62
CA SER A 58 -1.00 -10.12 -1.98
C SER A 58 -2.01 -10.92 -1.15
N THR A 59 -1.65 -12.12 -0.69
CA THR A 59 -2.47 -12.89 0.24
C THR A 59 -2.61 -12.19 1.59
N ILE A 60 -1.53 -11.62 2.12
CA ILE A 60 -1.56 -10.79 3.34
C ILE A 60 -2.50 -9.60 3.14
N PHE A 61 -2.42 -8.90 2.01
CA PHE A 61 -3.33 -7.79 1.72
C PHE A 61 -4.79 -8.23 1.64
N ASN A 62 -5.07 -9.35 0.98
CA ASN A 62 -6.42 -9.91 0.91
C ASN A 62 -6.98 -10.31 2.29
N ILE A 63 -6.13 -10.79 3.18
CA ILE A 63 -6.49 -11.05 4.58
C ILE A 63 -6.76 -9.72 5.32
N MET A 64 -5.91 -8.70 5.13
CA MET A 64 -6.06 -7.41 5.80
C MET A 64 -7.34 -6.68 5.40
N ILE A 65 -7.73 -6.74 4.13
CA ILE A 65 -9.00 -6.14 3.66
C ILE A 65 -10.23 -6.99 3.99
N GLY A 66 -10.06 -8.26 4.39
CA GLY A 66 -11.17 -9.17 4.70
C GLY A 66 -11.76 -9.89 3.51
N LEU A 67 -11.01 -10.00 2.41
CA LEU A 67 -11.39 -10.82 1.25
C LEU A 67 -11.12 -12.32 1.49
N ILE A 68 -10.08 -12.62 2.27
CA ILE A 68 -9.71 -13.97 2.68
C ILE A 68 -9.69 -14.03 4.21
N ALA A 69 -10.33 -15.03 4.80
CA ALA A 69 -10.21 -15.33 6.22
C ALA A 69 -8.94 -16.18 6.44
N PRO A 70 -8.12 -15.88 7.46
CA PRO A 70 -7.01 -16.75 7.84
C PRO A 70 -7.52 -18.03 8.51
N ASP A 71 -6.74 -19.12 8.44
CA ASP A 71 -7.04 -20.36 9.17
C ASP A 71 -6.81 -20.16 10.68
N PHE A 72 -5.79 -19.37 11.04
CA PHE A 72 -5.42 -19.05 12.42
C PHE A 72 -4.97 -17.61 12.54
N GLY A 73 -5.10 -17.08 13.77
CA GLY A 73 -4.63 -15.75 14.12
C GLY A 73 -5.69 -14.67 13.96
N ASP A 74 -5.33 -13.46 14.34
CA ASP A 74 -6.25 -12.34 14.45
C ASP A 74 -5.71 -11.06 13.82
N ILE A 75 -6.66 -10.24 13.32
CA ILE A 75 -6.39 -8.93 12.77
C ILE A 75 -7.05 -7.89 13.68
N TYR A 76 -6.29 -6.83 13.96
CA TYR A 76 -6.77 -5.71 14.76
C TYR A 76 -6.58 -4.40 14.01
N ILE A 77 -7.58 -3.52 14.06
CA ILE A 77 -7.52 -2.13 13.58
C ILE A 77 -7.91 -1.24 14.76
N ASP A 78 -7.07 -0.24 15.05
CA ASP A 78 -7.24 0.62 16.24
C ASP A 78 -7.52 -0.21 17.50
N GLN A 79 -6.78 -1.31 17.70
CA GLN A 79 -6.86 -2.29 18.80
C GLN A 79 -8.18 -3.10 18.85
N LYS A 80 -9.11 -2.90 17.92
CA LYS A 80 -10.35 -3.69 17.81
C LYS A 80 -10.12 -4.89 16.90
N LYS A 81 -10.55 -6.08 17.34
CA LYS A 81 -10.50 -7.28 16.52
C LYS A 81 -11.46 -7.15 15.33
N VAL A 82 -10.93 -7.37 14.13
CA VAL A 82 -11.68 -7.26 12.87
C VAL A 82 -11.59 -8.52 12.01
N THR A 83 -11.09 -9.64 12.56
CA THR A 83 -10.86 -10.89 11.82
C THR A 83 -12.10 -11.33 11.05
N ASP A 84 -13.28 -11.29 11.68
CA ASP A 84 -14.56 -11.74 11.12
C ASP A 84 -15.36 -10.60 10.46
N ILE A 85 -14.81 -9.39 10.41
CA ILE A 85 -15.48 -8.24 9.80
C ILE A 85 -15.33 -8.30 8.28
N PRO A 86 -16.43 -8.28 7.51
CA PRO A 86 -16.38 -8.38 6.06
C PRO A 86 -15.76 -7.14 5.41
N ILE A 87 -15.24 -7.32 4.18
CA ILE A 87 -14.49 -6.32 3.42
C ILE A 87 -15.18 -4.95 3.37
N TYR A 88 -16.48 -4.91 3.06
CA TYR A 88 -17.20 -3.63 2.93
C TYR A 88 -17.25 -2.83 4.25
N LYS A 89 -17.38 -3.52 5.41
CA LYS A 89 -17.32 -2.88 6.72
C LYS A 89 -15.91 -2.44 7.07
N ARG A 90 -14.88 -3.22 6.73
CA ARG A 90 -13.48 -2.77 6.94
C ARG A 90 -13.19 -1.51 6.13
N SER A 91 -13.73 -1.39 4.93
CA SER A 91 -13.61 -0.16 4.15
C SER A 91 -14.39 1.01 4.76
N LEU A 92 -15.67 0.85 5.04
CA LEU A 92 -16.54 1.94 5.49
C LEU A 92 -16.29 2.35 6.94
N ASP A 93 -16.22 1.40 7.87
CA ASP A 93 -16.18 1.67 9.31
C ASP A 93 -14.74 1.86 9.83
N TYR A 94 -13.78 1.18 9.21
CA TYR A 94 -12.38 1.19 9.64
C TYR A 94 -11.45 1.94 8.68
N GLY A 95 -11.95 2.40 7.52
CA GLY A 95 -11.20 3.22 6.57
C GLY A 95 -10.03 2.47 5.93
N VAL A 96 -10.21 1.19 5.58
CA VAL A 96 -9.21 0.41 4.84
C VAL A 96 -9.47 0.53 3.34
N SER A 97 -8.46 0.93 2.58
CA SER A 97 -8.52 0.96 1.12
C SER A 97 -7.31 0.25 0.51
N ILE A 98 -7.50 -0.31 -0.68
CA ILE A 98 -6.44 -1.03 -1.41
C ILE A 98 -6.31 -0.54 -2.84
N VAL A 99 -5.06 -0.36 -3.27
CA VAL A 99 -4.68 -0.24 -4.68
C VAL A 99 -4.14 -1.59 -5.11
N PRO A 100 -4.87 -2.35 -5.94
CA PRO A 100 -4.44 -3.69 -6.35
C PRO A 100 -3.27 -3.61 -7.36
N GLN A 101 -2.50 -4.70 -7.47
CA GLN A 101 -1.39 -4.83 -8.42
C GLN A 101 -1.86 -4.62 -9.86
N THR A 102 -2.96 -5.26 -10.24
CA THR A 102 -3.58 -5.18 -11.58
C THR A 102 -5.06 -4.85 -11.46
N GLY A 103 -5.61 -4.26 -12.51
CA GLY A 103 -7.03 -3.87 -12.50
C GLY A 103 -7.28 -2.57 -11.71
N GLY A 104 -8.42 -2.53 -11.05
CA GLY A 104 -8.85 -1.36 -10.25
C GLY A 104 -9.41 -0.20 -11.08
N LEU A 105 -9.30 -0.23 -12.42
CA LEU A 105 -9.88 0.75 -13.34
C LEU A 105 -10.91 0.11 -14.25
N PHE A 106 -11.98 0.85 -14.51
CA PHE A 106 -12.94 0.53 -15.57
C PHE A 106 -12.33 0.93 -16.92
N SER A 107 -11.86 -0.04 -17.69
CA SER A 107 -11.04 0.15 -18.90
C SER A 107 -11.68 1.05 -19.96
N ASP A 108 -12.99 0.98 -20.12
CA ASP A 108 -13.75 1.76 -21.13
C ASP A 108 -14.24 3.11 -20.64
N LEU A 109 -14.11 3.39 -19.36
CA LEU A 109 -14.36 4.70 -18.77
C LEU A 109 -13.12 5.58 -18.87
N SER A 110 -13.33 6.90 -18.99
CA SER A 110 -12.22 7.88 -18.93
C SER A 110 -11.67 7.96 -17.48
N CYS A 111 -10.52 8.64 -17.32
CA CYS A 111 -9.97 8.93 -16.00
C CYS A 111 -11.01 9.63 -15.11
N LEU A 112 -11.64 10.69 -15.60
CA LEU A 112 -12.69 11.41 -14.87
C LEU A 112 -13.88 10.51 -14.52
N GLN A 113 -14.35 9.70 -15.47
CA GLN A 113 -15.46 8.78 -15.24
C GLN A 113 -15.13 7.70 -14.19
N ASN A 114 -13.89 7.20 -14.18
CA ASN A 114 -13.42 6.27 -13.15
C ASN A 114 -13.50 6.90 -11.74
N LEU A 115 -12.98 8.13 -11.59
CA LEU A 115 -13.05 8.88 -10.34
C LEU A 115 -14.50 9.17 -9.96
N THR A 116 -15.34 9.55 -10.91
CA THR A 116 -16.77 9.86 -10.68
C THR A 116 -17.52 8.62 -10.19
N ALA A 117 -17.31 7.47 -10.82
CA ALA A 117 -17.99 6.22 -10.45
C ALA A 117 -17.69 5.82 -8.99
N ILE A 118 -16.43 5.92 -8.55
CA ILE A 118 -16.09 5.66 -7.15
C ILE A 118 -16.60 6.78 -6.24
N GLY A 119 -16.45 8.04 -6.66
CA GLY A 119 -16.94 9.20 -5.90
C GLY A 119 -18.44 9.11 -5.60
N GLU A 120 -19.26 8.61 -6.53
CA GLU A 120 -20.70 8.43 -6.33
C GLU A 120 -21.03 7.38 -5.27
N ILE A 121 -20.18 6.37 -5.12
CA ILE A 121 -20.34 5.33 -4.10
C ILE A 121 -19.97 5.87 -2.71
N VAL A 122 -18.85 6.60 -2.61
CA VAL A 122 -18.25 6.94 -1.31
C VAL A 122 -18.59 8.34 -0.80
N ILE A 123 -19.03 9.27 -1.66
CA ILE A 123 -19.31 10.66 -1.30
C ILE A 123 -20.74 11.03 -1.69
N LYS A 124 -21.62 11.12 -0.69
CA LYS A 124 -23.06 11.39 -0.92
C LYS A 124 -23.33 12.80 -1.42
N ASN A 125 -22.65 13.80 -0.86
CA ASN A 125 -22.84 15.21 -1.25
C ASN A 125 -22.22 15.48 -2.63
N LYS A 126 -23.03 15.96 -3.57
CA LYS A 126 -22.59 16.20 -4.97
C LYS A 126 -21.49 17.25 -5.07
N ASN A 127 -21.62 18.37 -4.34
CA ASN A 127 -20.63 19.46 -4.43
C ASN A 127 -19.28 19.05 -3.82
N GLU A 128 -19.30 18.36 -2.67
CA GLU A 128 -18.12 17.78 -2.05
C GLU A 128 -17.45 16.77 -2.98
N ARG A 129 -18.24 15.91 -3.64
CA ARG A 129 -17.75 14.91 -4.58
C ARG A 129 -17.02 15.55 -5.77
N ILE A 130 -17.62 16.57 -6.39
CA ILE A 130 -17.00 17.30 -7.49
C ILE A 130 -15.69 17.92 -7.03
N TYR A 131 -15.70 18.65 -5.92
CA TYR A 131 -14.50 19.27 -5.36
C TYR A 131 -13.38 18.25 -5.08
N LYS A 132 -13.71 17.12 -4.44
CA LYS A 132 -12.71 16.06 -4.15
C LYS A 132 -12.16 15.44 -5.43
N ILE A 133 -12.99 15.20 -6.46
CA ILE A 133 -12.54 14.64 -7.74
C ILE A 133 -11.59 15.63 -8.45
N GLU A 134 -11.94 16.90 -8.54
CA GLU A 134 -11.09 17.93 -9.14
C GLU A 134 -9.74 18.05 -8.39
N ASN A 135 -9.78 18.02 -7.06
CA ASN A 135 -8.57 18.01 -6.24
C ASN A 135 -7.71 16.75 -6.51
N MET A 136 -8.31 15.57 -6.66
CA MET A 136 -7.56 14.36 -7.02
C MET A 136 -6.94 14.46 -8.43
N ILE A 137 -7.66 15.00 -9.40
CA ILE A 137 -7.14 15.23 -10.76
C ILE A 137 -5.91 16.13 -10.72
N SER A 138 -5.99 17.25 -10.00
CA SER A 138 -4.87 18.18 -9.85
C SER A 138 -3.70 17.55 -9.10
N LYS A 139 -3.97 16.97 -7.94
CA LYS A 139 -2.95 16.37 -7.07
C LYS A 139 -2.14 15.26 -7.73
N PHE A 140 -2.78 14.49 -8.62
CA PHE A 140 -2.16 13.39 -9.34
C PHE A 140 -1.72 13.76 -10.76
N GLU A 141 -1.77 15.05 -11.14
CA GLU A 141 -1.36 15.55 -12.46
C GLU A 141 -2.07 14.81 -13.60
N LEU A 142 -3.41 14.71 -13.50
CA LEU A 142 -4.24 13.94 -14.43
C LEU A 142 -5.02 14.82 -15.41
N GLU A 143 -4.84 16.15 -15.39
CA GLU A 143 -5.58 17.12 -16.21
C GLU A 143 -5.50 16.80 -17.72
N ALA A 144 -4.28 16.53 -18.20
CA ALA A 144 -4.04 16.24 -19.61
C ALA A 144 -4.72 14.94 -20.09
N VAL A 145 -5.02 14.03 -19.15
CA VAL A 145 -5.57 12.69 -19.48
C VAL A 145 -6.96 12.45 -18.92
N LYS A 146 -7.58 13.45 -18.28
CA LYS A 146 -8.87 13.28 -17.59
C LYS A 146 -9.98 12.71 -18.46
N ASN A 147 -9.97 13.02 -19.75
CA ASN A 147 -10.99 12.57 -20.72
C ASN A 147 -10.55 11.33 -21.53
N ILE A 148 -9.32 10.81 -21.29
CA ILE A 148 -8.79 9.64 -21.99
C ILE A 148 -9.29 8.38 -21.30
N LYS A 149 -9.78 7.38 -22.07
CA LYS A 149 -10.20 6.08 -21.55
C LYS A 149 -9.03 5.37 -20.88
N ALA A 150 -9.30 4.71 -19.74
CA ALA A 150 -8.27 4.07 -18.93
C ALA A 150 -7.44 3.04 -19.70
N LYS A 151 -8.00 2.34 -20.68
CA LYS A 151 -7.26 1.39 -21.51
C LYS A 151 -6.11 2.02 -22.31
N TYR A 152 -6.19 3.32 -22.63
CA TYR A 152 -5.19 4.06 -23.41
C TYR A 152 -4.17 4.81 -22.54
N LEU A 153 -4.32 4.80 -21.22
CA LEU A 153 -3.38 5.42 -20.30
C LEU A 153 -2.08 4.61 -20.22
N SER A 154 -0.95 5.31 -20.00
CA SER A 154 0.32 4.67 -19.66
C SER A 154 0.24 3.92 -18.31
N GLY A 155 1.19 3.03 -18.03
CA GLY A 155 1.26 2.31 -16.75
C GLY A 155 1.28 3.25 -15.54
N GLY A 156 2.11 4.30 -15.60
CA GLY A 156 2.20 5.31 -14.53
C GLY A 156 0.92 6.11 -14.35
N GLN A 157 0.26 6.51 -15.47
CA GLN A 157 -1.03 7.20 -15.42
C GLN A 157 -2.11 6.30 -14.79
N LYS A 158 -2.17 5.01 -15.18
CA LYS A 158 -3.10 4.03 -14.57
C LYS A 158 -2.91 3.91 -13.08
N LYS A 159 -1.66 3.79 -12.61
CA LYS A 159 -1.34 3.71 -11.18
C LYS A 159 -1.77 4.98 -10.44
N ARG A 160 -1.50 6.17 -10.99
CA ARG A 160 -1.94 7.44 -10.38
C ARG A 160 -3.46 7.54 -10.28
N VAL A 161 -4.19 7.15 -11.32
CA VAL A 161 -5.68 7.11 -11.27
C VAL A 161 -6.17 6.12 -10.22
N ALA A 162 -5.60 4.91 -10.14
CA ALA A 162 -5.99 3.91 -9.15
C ALA A 162 -5.77 4.38 -7.70
N ILE A 163 -4.65 5.06 -7.43
CA ILE A 163 -4.38 5.64 -6.11
C ILE A 163 -5.35 6.80 -5.84
N ALA A 164 -5.58 7.68 -6.80
CA ALA A 164 -6.54 8.78 -6.66
C ALA A 164 -7.95 8.26 -6.33
N MET A 165 -8.40 7.19 -7.00
CA MET A 165 -9.68 6.53 -6.71
C MET A 165 -9.74 5.99 -5.29
N SER A 166 -8.67 5.33 -4.82
CA SER A 166 -8.61 4.75 -3.47
C SER A 166 -8.64 5.81 -2.37
N LEU A 167 -8.19 7.04 -2.67
CA LEU A 167 -8.16 8.16 -1.73
C LEU A 167 -9.48 8.92 -1.64
N LEU A 168 -10.42 8.73 -2.57
CA LEU A 168 -11.73 9.40 -2.51
C LEU A 168 -12.53 9.05 -1.25
N SER A 169 -12.31 7.86 -0.68
CA SER A 169 -12.92 7.43 0.59
C SER A 169 -12.22 7.96 1.83
N ASP A 170 -11.16 8.75 1.67
CA ASP A 170 -10.31 9.27 2.75
C ASP A 170 -9.85 8.18 3.74
N PRO A 171 -9.09 7.18 3.24
CA PRO A 171 -8.75 6.00 4.02
C PRO A 171 -7.74 6.32 5.12
N ARG A 172 -7.94 5.70 6.30
CA ARG A 172 -6.98 5.71 7.41
C ARG A 172 -5.86 4.70 7.24
N ILE A 173 -6.11 3.64 6.46
CA ILE A 173 -5.15 2.58 6.13
C ILE A 173 -5.16 2.41 4.62
N LEU A 174 -4.03 2.69 3.97
CA LEU A 174 -3.84 2.55 2.54
C LEU A 174 -2.89 1.39 2.25
N LEU A 175 -3.40 0.38 1.55
CA LEU A 175 -2.64 -0.78 1.11
C LEU A 175 -2.34 -0.61 -0.39
N MET A 176 -1.09 -0.79 -0.80
CA MET A 176 -0.69 -0.70 -2.21
C MET A 176 0.10 -1.94 -2.62
N ASP A 177 -0.48 -2.76 -3.52
CA ASP A 177 0.14 -4.00 -3.98
C ASP A 177 0.94 -3.75 -5.26
N GLU A 178 2.25 -3.81 -5.18
CA GLU A 178 3.24 -3.61 -6.24
C GLU A 178 3.00 -2.34 -7.09
N PRO A 179 2.92 -1.14 -6.46
CA PRO A 179 2.61 0.09 -7.19
C PRO A 179 3.71 0.51 -8.17
N PHE A 180 4.97 0.10 -7.96
CA PHE A 180 6.10 0.46 -8.83
C PHE A 180 6.29 -0.51 -10.00
N GLN A 181 5.61 -1.65 -10.01
CA GLN A 181 5.77 -2.66 -11.04
C GLN A 181 5.43 -2.12 -12.43
N GLY A 182 6.36 -2.34 -13.38
CA GLY A 182 6.17 -1.96 -14.79
C GLY A 182 6.28 -0.47 -15.08
N LEU A 183 6.77 0.33 -14.13
CA LEU A 183 7.05 1.74 -14.33
C LEU A 183 8.50 1.96 -14.77
N ASP A 184 8.70 2.99 -15.59
CA ASP A 184 10.03 3.52 -15.87
C ASP A 184 10.58 4.30 -14.65
N ILE A 185 11.89 4.62 -14.69
CA ILE A 185 12.59 5.27 -13.57
C ILE A 185 11.94 6.61 -13.19
N LEU A 186 11.53 7.40 -14.18
CA LEU A 186 10.95 8.72 -13.93
C LEU A 186 9.57 8.60 -13.28
N SER A 187 8.72 7.75 -13.84
CA SER A 187 7.38 7.45 -13.31
C SER A 187 7.45 6.87 -11.89
N THR A 188 8.44 6.01 -11.62
CA THR A 188 8.68 5.46 -10.27
C THR A 188 9.00 6.57 -9.28
N ARG A 189 9.93 7.49 -9.61
CA ARG A 189 10.29 8.62 -8.75
C ARG A 189 9.12 9.57 -8.50
N GLN A 190 8.34 9.88 -9.53
CA GLN A 190 7.14 10.71 -9.39
C GLN A 190 6.12 10.05 -8.44
N LEU A 191 5.90 8.75 -8.58
CA LEU A 191 4.99 8.02 -7.70
C LEU A 191 5.51 7.94 -6.26
N GLN A 192 6.80 7.71 -6.06
CA GLN A 192 7.45 7.76 -4.75
C GLN A 192 7.22 9.11 -4.07
N GLN A 193 7.46 10.22 -4.80
CA GLN A 193 7.23 11.57 -4.27
C GLN A 193 5.77 11.79 -3.91
N THR A 194 4.85 11.34 -4.76
CA THR A 194 3.41 11.43 -4.50
C THR A 194 3.03 10.68 -3.21
N ILE A 195 3.52 9.45 -3.01
CA ILE A 195 3.25 8.66 -1.80
C ILE A 195 3.80 9.35 -0.54
N VAL A 196 5.02 9.89 -0.61
CA VAL A 196 5.63 10.63 0.50
C VAL A 196 4.83 11.90 0.82
N ASN A 197 4.37 12.64 -0.19
CA ASN A 197 3.55 13.82 -0.01
C ASN A 197 2.20 13.49 0.65
N LEU A 198 1.54 12.42 0.22
CA LEU A 198 0.29 11.92 0.83
C LEU A 198 0.44 11.65 2.32
N GLN A 199 1.58 11.08 2.72
CA GLN A 199 1.86 10.78 4.12
C GLN A 199 2.24 12.03 4.93
N THR A 200 2.83 13.01 4.28
CA THR A 200 3.19 14.30 4.92
C THR A 200 1.94 15.16 5.16
N GLU A 201 1.00 15.14 4.23
CA GLU A 201 -0.27 15.88 4.33
C GLU A 201 -1.20 15.29 5.41
N ASP A 202 -1.20 13.97 5.57
CA ASP A 202 -1.99 13.29 6.59
C ASP A 202 -1.10 12.30 7.38
N SER A 203 -0.53 12.81 8.46
CA SER A 203 0.34 12.03 9.34
C SER A 203 -0.40 11.01 10.22
N SER A 204 -1.73 10.89 10.08
CA SER A 204 -2.53 9.86 10.77
C SER A 204 -2.75 8.62 9.91
N ARG A 205 -2.52 8.70 8.60
CA ARG A 205 -2.69 7.59 7.68
C ARG A 205 -1.57 6.57 7.83
N ALA A 206 -1.90 5.29 7.89
CA ALA A 206 -0.96 4.20 7.81
C ALA A 206 -0.88 3.69 6.36
N CYS A 207 0.33 3.53 5.82
CA CYS A 207 0.54 2.98 4.49
C CYS A 207 1.31 1.66 4.58
N LEU A 208 0.80 0.60 3.95
CA LEU A 208 1.56 -0.63 3.71
C LEU A 208 1.71 -0.83 2.20
N ILE A 209 2.94 -0.95 1.73
CA ILE A 209 3.27 -1.06 0.32
C ILE A 209 4.03 -2.36 0.11
N SER A 210 3.53 -3.26 -0.74
CA SER A 210 4.32 -4.39 -1.22
C SER A 210 5.04 -4.01 -2.50
N ASP A 211 6.26 -4.48 -2.65
CA ASP A 211 6.94 -4.48 -3.96
C ASP A 211 8.08 -5.50 -3.94
N HIS A 212 8.51 -5.92 -5.13
CA HIS A 212 9.72 -6.70 -5.31
C HIS A 212 10.94 -5.82 -5.65
N ALA A 213 10.73 -4.58 -6.07
CA ALA A 213 11.76 -3.56 -6.29
C ALA A 213 12.26 -2.99 -4.95
N ALA A 214 13.08 -3.77 -4.23
CA ALA A 214 13.51 -3.44 -2.87
C ALA A 214 14.13 -2.04 -2.74
N ARG A 215 14.92 -1.59 -3.74
CA ARG A 215 15.56 -0.26 -3.72
C ARG A 215 14.52 0.86 -3.71
N ASP A 216 13.53 0.75 -4.59
CA ASP A 216 12.50 1.77 -4.75
C ASP A 216 11.60 1.84 -3.52
N LEU A 217 11.23 0.70 -2.96
CA LEU A 217 10.40 0.64 -1.76
C LEU A 217 11.15 1.14 -0.53
N LEU A 218 12.38 0.68 -0.29
CA LEU A 218 13.18 1.10 0.87
C LEU A 218 13.53 2.60 0.84
N ALA A 219 13.59 3.21 -0.35
CA ALA A 219 13.87 4.64 -0.48
C ALA A 219 12.82 5.54 0.20
N ILE A 220 11.58 5.08 0.29
CA ILE A 220 10.46 5.84 0.87
C ILE A 220 9.93 5.26 2.17
N SER A 221 10.32 4.03 2.53
CA SER A 221 9.82 3.35 3.73
C SER A 221 10.48 3.87 5.00
N ASP A 222 9.69 4.02 6.06
CA ASP A 222 10.20 4.25 7.41
C ASP A 222 10.74 2.95 8.01
N ARG A 223 10.01 1.86 7.76
CA ARG A 223 10.33 0.50 8.15
C ARG A 223 9.89 -0.46 7.05
N ALA A 224 10.52 -1.62 6.99
CA ALA A 224 10.07 -2.68 6.09
C ALA A 224 10.10 -4.05 6.78
N ILE A 225 9.34 -4.97 6.21
CA ILE A 225 9.16 -6.35 6.62
C ILE A 225 9.59 -7.21 5.45
N ILE A 226 10.40 -8.23 5.69
CA ILE A 226 10.83 -9.18 4.67
C ILE A 226 10.12 -10.51 4.89
N LEU A 227 9.32 -10.89 3.90
CA LEU A 227 8.62 -12.16 3.86
C LEU A 227 9.38 -13.14 2.97
N ALA A 228 9.79 -14.27 3.51
CA ALA A 228 10.39 -15.37 2.75
C ALA A 228 10.02 -16.70 3.42
N ASN A 229 9.99 -17.77 2.63
CA ASN A 229 9.69 -19.11 3.14
C ASN A 229 8.41 -19.15 4.00
N LYS A 230 7.36 -18.39 3.60
CA LYS A 230 6.05 -18.29 4.27
C LYS A 230 6.07 -17.57 5.62
N LYS A 231 7.23 -17.05 6.07
CA LYS A 231 7.44 -16.40 7.37
C LYS A 231 8.02 -15.00 7.22
N ILE A 232 7.88 -14.19 8.24
CA ILE A 232 8.66 -12.96 8.37
C ILE A 232 10.06 -13.37 8.84
N ILE A 233 11.07 -13.05 8.02
CA ILE A 233 12.46 -13.39 8.33
C ILE A 233 13.23 -12.22 8.95
N SER A 234 12.79 -11.00 8.69
CA SER A 234 13.36 -9.78 9.27
C SER A 234 12.39 -8.61 9.17
N GLN A 235 12.49 -7.66 10.10
CA GLN A 235 11.77 -6.39 10.05
C GLN A 235 12.56 -5.30 10.78
N GLY A 236 12.55 -4.09 10.23
CA GLY A 236 13.29 -2.96 10.79
C GLY A 236 13.33 -1.77 9.85
N THR A 237 14.07 -0.74 10.23
CA THR A 237 14.38 0.38 9.33
C THR A 237 15.19 -0.09 8.13
N PRO A 238 15.20 0.64 7.00
CA PRO A 238 16.05 0.28 5.86
C PRO A 238 17.53 0.07 6.24
N SER A 239 18.05 0.88 7.15
CA SER A 239 19.45 0.75 7.61
C SER A 239 19.72 -0.48 8.47
N GLU A 240 18.75 -0.92 9.27
CA GLU A 240 18.85 -2.15 10.06
C GLU A 240 18.77 -3.37 9.14
N LEU A 241 17.80 -3.40 8.22
CA LEU A 241 17.62 -4.51 7.28
C LEU A 241 18.83 -4.74 6.36
N LEU A 242 19.53 -3.67 5.96
CA LEU A 242 20.75 -3.77 5.15
C LEU A 242 21.93 -4.38 5.93
N LYS A 243 21.89 -4.38 7.26
CA LYS A 243 22.91 -4.98 8.14
C LYS A 243 22.51 -6.37 8.63
N ASP A 244 21.23 -6.72 8.52
CA ASP A 244 20.69 -8.00 8.98
C ASP A 244 21.19 -9.16 8.09
N GLU A 245 21.84 -10.13 8.70
CA GLU A 245 22.45 -11.29 7.99
C GLU A 245 21.36 -12.16 7.35
N ASN A 246 20.21 -12.37 7.99
CA ASN A 246 19.10 -13.14 7.45
C ASN A 246 18.51 -12.44 6.22
N ALA A 247 18.27 -11.14 6.31
CA ALA A 247 17.79 -10.34 5.19
C ALA A 247 18.74 -10.39 3.99
N ARG A 248 20.03 -10.29 4.25
CA ARG A 248 21.08 -10.34 3.22
C ARG A 248 21.20 -11.73 2.59
N SER A 249 21.23 -12.78 3.38
CA SER A 249 21.41 -14.15 2.88
C SER A 249 20.21 -14.66 2.09
N VAL A 250 18.99 -14.32 2.51
CA VAL A 250 17.75 -14.89 1.96
C VAL A 250 17.13 -14.01 0.88
N TYR A 251 17.30 -12.68 0.95
CA TYR A 251 16.56 -11.77 0.07
C TYR A 251 17.45 -10.80 -0.72
N PHE A 252 18.32 -10.03 -0.06
CA PHE A 252 19.08 -8.98 -0.77
C PHE A 252 20.27 -9.48 -1.56
N GLY A 253 20.95 -10.56 -1.13
CA GLY A 253 22.26 -10.94 -1.62
C GLY A 253 23.40 -10.11 -0.99
N LYS A 254 24.64 -10.62 -1.12
CA LYS A 254 25.81 -10.02 -0.45
C LYS A 254 26.16 -8.61 -0.95
N ASP A 255 25.94 -8.33 -2.24
CA ASP A 255 26.34 -7.09 -2.91
C ASP A 255 25.26 -6.01 -2.99
N PHE A 256 24.11 -6.24 -2.37
CA PHE A 256 23.00 -5.30 -2.42
C PHE A 256 23.33 -4.03 -1.65
N LYS A 257 23.17 -2.88 -2.33
CA LYS A 257 23.30 -1.53 -1.76
C LYS A 257 22.08 -0.70 -2.14
N VAL A 258 21.56 0.07 -1.19
CA VAL A 258 20.61 1.15 -1.45
C VAL A 258 21.45 2.42 -1.54
N ASN A 259 21.75 2.87 -2.75
CA ASN A 259 22.47 4.12 -2.98
C ASN A 259 21.57 5.33 -2.78
#